data_428ef7b1b75127e409f62cf72580a8f6
#
_entry.id   428ef7b1b75127e409f62cf72580a8f6
#
_cell.length_a   1.000
_cell.length_b   1.000
_cell.length_c   1.000
_cell.angle_alpha   90.00
_cell.angle_beta   90.00
_cell.angle_gamma   90.00
#
_symmetry.space_group_name_H-M   'P 1'
#
loop_
_entity.id
_entity.type
_entity.pdbx_description
1 polymer ?
#
loop_
_entity_poly.entity_id
_entity_poly.type
_entity_poly.pdbx_seq_one_letter_code
_entity_poly.pdbx_strand_id
1 'polypeptide(L)'
;MQDEQQDILYRAAEVWKELTEYHYVFTYGYKGELHEIKLTFSPEDFPHLAGFHYLKDIALPRYSPRKTVDMILSDKITYDKVKKGTLYQEYVKPRLLALVRLKEILEQEFDLFSYMPQFYPFVTKIKADYLISSRIEPTAFVFIIRESPSGNAVCDFLCCSAFEESGRDYCANQRSRTLL
;
A
#
# COMPACT_ATOMS: atom_id res chain seq x y z
N MET A 1 -32.11 -11.00 -4.67
CA MET A 1 -30.78 -10.65 -5.20
C MET A 1 -29.94 -10.24 -4.01
N GLN A 2 -29.11 -11.14 -3.56
CA GLN A 2 -28.12 -10.81 -2.54
C GLN A 2 -27.11 -9.90 -3.23
N ASP A 3 -26.97 -8.68 -2.73
CA ASP A 3 -25.86 -7.81 -3.05
C ASP A 3 -24.59 -8.63 -2.84
N GLU A 4 -23.90 -8.95 -3.91
CA GLU A 4 -22.51 -9.37 -3.88
C GLU A 4 -21.71 -8.20 -3.32
N GLN A 5 -21.74 -8.08 -2.02
CA GLN A 5 -20.80 -7.22 -1.30
C GLN A 5 -19.44 -7.80 -1.59
N GLN A 6 -18.83 -7.26 -2.63
CA GLN A 6 -17.64 -7.73 -3.28
C GLN A 6 -16.56 -7.97 -2.21
N ASP A 7 -16.06 -9.20 -2.11
CA ASP A 7 -15.02 -9.59 -1.16
C ASP A 7 -13.73 -8.82 -1.44
N ILE A 8 -13.61 -7.66 -0.79
CA ILE A 8 -12.44 -6.77 -0.98
C ILE A 8 -11.15 -7.39 -0.45
N LEU A 9 -11.23 -8.32 0.50
CA LEU A 9 -10.05 -9.04 0.98
C LEU A 9 -9.50 -9.98 -0.10
N TYR A 10 -10.37 -10.79 -0.69
CA TYR A 10 -10.00 -11.70 -1.77
C TYR A 10 -9.44 -10.92 -2.97
N ARG A 11 -10.11 -9.87 -3.39
CA ARG A 11 -9.65 -9.01 -4.50
C ARG A 11 -8.31 -8.34 -4.20
N ALA A 12 -8.11 -7.83 -2.99
CA ALA A 12 -6.82 -7.25 -2.59
C ALA A 12 -5.70 -8.30 -2.65
N ALA A 13 -5.98 -9.52 -2.22
CA ALA A 13 -5.02 -10.63 -2.31
C ALA A 13 -4.70 -11.01 -3.75
N GLU A 14 -5.71 -11.06 -4.65
CA GLU A 14 -5.50 -11.30 -6.08
C GLU A 14 -4.60 -10.23 -6.71
N VAL A 15 -4.91 -8.95 -6.49
CA VAL A 15 -4.11 -7.82 -6.99
C VAL A 15 -2.69 -7.90 -6.47
N TRP A 16 -2.52 -8.17 -5.17
CA TRP A 16 -1.18 -8.30 -4.57
C TRP A 16 -0.38 -9.45 -5.17
N LYS A 17 -1.02 -10.62 -5.35
CA LYS A 17 -0.37 -11.76 -5.99
C LYS A 17 0.10 -11.43 -7.41
N GLU A 18 -0.73 -10.76 -8.19
CA GLU A 18 -0.36 -10.28 -9.52
C GLU A 18 0.82 -9.31 -9.45
N LEU A 19 0.79 -8.33 -8.55
CA LEU A 19 1.87 -7.35 -8.39
C LEU A 19 3.22 -7.98 -8.04
N THR A 20 3.24 -9.12 -7.35
CA THR A 20 4.50 -9.83 -7.06
C THR A 20 5.22 -10.36 -8.29
N GLU A 21 4.52 -10.44 -9.44
CA GLU A 21 5.08 -10.84 -10.75
C GLU A 21 5.74 -9.66 -11.50
N TYR A 22 5.58 -8.42 -11.00
CA TYR A 22 6.04 -7.20 -11.67
C TYR A 22 6.96 -6.37 -10.79
N HIS A 23 7.58 -5.41 -11.44
CA HIS A 23 8.13 -4.22 -10.79
C HIS A 23 7.77 -2.99 -11.64
N TYR A 24 7.68 -1.85 -11.00
CA TYR A 24 7.44 -0.57 -11.68
C TYR A 24 8.69 0.29 -11.56
N VAL A 25 9.01 0.98 -12.65
CA VAL A 25 10.11 1.94 -12.68
C VAL A 25 9.54 3.31 -12.99
N PHE A 26 9.74 4.25 -12.09
CA PHE A 26 9.34 5.64 -12.25
C PHE A 26 10.57 6.51 -12.36
N THR A 27 10.58 7.42 -13.33
CA THR A 27 11.65 8.38 -13.49
C THR A 27 11.11 9.77 -13.22
N TYR A 28 11.83 10.56 -12.42
CA TYR A 28 11.52 11.97 -12.20
C TYR A 28 12.77 12.83 -12.32
N GLY A 29 12.57 14.11 -12.74
CA GLY A 29 13.63 15.11 -12.80
C GLY A 29 13.73 15.92 -11.51
N TYR A 30 14.95 16.16 -11.03
CA TYR A 30 15.19 17.05 -9.91
C TYR A 30 16.58 17.69 -10.02
N LYS A 31 16.64 19.03 -9.95
CA LYS A 31 17.91 19.80 -10.04
C LYS A 31 18.79 19.46 -11.24
N GLY A 32 18.17 19.19 -12.38
CA GLY A 32 18.89 18.83 -13.61
C GLY A 32 19.34 17.38 -13.69
N GLU A 33 19.02 16.57 -12.69
CA GLU A 33 19.35 15.14 -12.66
C GLU A 33 18.08 14.28 -12.79
N LEU A 34 18.27 13.09 -13.38
CA LEU A 34 17.23 12.06 -13.44
C LEU A 34 17.36 11.11 -12.25
N HIS A 35 16.27 10.85 -11.61
CA HIS A 35 16.15 9.90 -10.50
C HIS A 35 15.20 8.79 -10.88
N GLU A 36 15.56 7.56 -10.52
CA GLU A 36 14.78 6.38 -10.82
C GLU A 36 14.34 5.70 -9.52
N ILE A 37 13.06 5.33 -9.47
CA ILE A 37 12.46 4.55 -8.38
C ILE A 37 12.03 3.21 -8.95
N LYS A 38 12.64 2.12 -8.52
CA LYS A 38 12.21 0.77 -8.85
C LYS A 38 11.39 0.22 -7.69
N LEU A 39 10.08 0.11 -7.87
CA LEU A 39 9.14 -0.40 -6.87
C LEU A 39 8.90 -1.89 -7.10
N THR A 40 9.17 -2.68 -6.07
CA THR A 40 8.98 -4.14 -6.07
C THR A 40 7.97 -4.55 -5.01
N PHE A 41 7.46 -5.78 -5.13
CA PHE A 41 6.40 -6.31 -4.24
C PHE A 41 6.79 -7.69 -3.74
N SER A 42 6.56 -7.95 -2.46
CA SER A 42 6.87 -9.22 -1.83
C SER A 42 5.63 -9.81 -1.17
N PRO A 43 5.39 -11.15 -1.26
CA PRO A 43 4.21 -11.77 -0.65
C PRO A 43 4.10 -11.53 0.85
N GLU A 44 5.22 -11.46 1.55
CA GLU A 44 5.28 -11.25 3.00
C GLU A 44 4.83 -9.87 3.48
N ASP A 45 4.78 -8.87 2.60
CA ASP A 45 4.39 -7.50 2.97
C ASP A 45 2.88 -7.32 3.06
N PHE A 46 2.10 -8.19 2.43
CA PHE A 46 0.64 -8.08 2.38
C PHE A 46 -0.04 -7.97 3.75
N PRO A 47 0.24 -8.84 4.73
CA PRO A 47 -0.45 -8.78 6.02
C PRO A 47 -0.29 -7.43 6.73
N HIS A 48 0.91 -6.85 6.65
CA HIS A 48 1.19 -5.55 7.21
C HIS A 48 0.42 -4.44 6.47
N LEU A 49 0.48 -4.45 5.14
CA LEU A 49 -0.20 -3.46 4.30
C LEU A 49 -1.72 -3.54 4.42
N ALA A 50 -2.27 -4.74 4.54
CA ALA A 50 -3.69 -4.95 4.79
C ALA A 50 -4.15 -4.57 6.20
N GLY A 51 -3.22 -4.28 7.12
CA GLY A 51 -3.52 -3.89 8.49
C GLY A 51 -3.85 -5.04 9.43
N PHE A 52 -3.41 -6.26 9.12
CA PHE A 52 -3.72 -7.45 9.94
C PHE A 52 -3.20 -7.35 11.38
N HIS A 53 -2.19 -6.54 11.64
CA HIS A 53 -1.68 -6.26 12.98
C HIS A 53 -2.68 -5.50 13.88
N TYR A 54 -3.75 -4.93 13.30
CA TYR A 54 -4.87 -4.33 14.05
C TYR A 54 -5.93 -5.35 14.46
N LEU A 55 -5.94 -6.57 13.87
CA LEU A 55 -6.94 -7.61 14.09
C LEU A 55 -6.56 -8.53 15.26
N LYS A 56 -6.27 -7.94 16.44
CA LYS A 56 -5.82 -8.68 17.63
C LYS A 56 -6.95 -9.40 18.36
N ASP A 57 -8.17 -9.00 18.14
CA ASP A 57 -9.38 -9.49 18.79
C ASP A 57 -10.06 -10.63 18.03
N ILE A 58 -9.53 -11.00 16.87
CA ILE A 58 -10.01 -12.17 16.11
C ILE A 58 -8.92 -13.23 15.99
N ALA A 59 -9.32 -14.50 16.01
CA ALA A 59 -8.41 -15.62 15.80
C ALA A 59 -8.17 -15.82 14.30
N LEU A 60 -7.04 -15.33 13.80
CA LEU A 60 -6.54 -15.65 12.46
C LEU A 60 -5.54 -16.80 12.55
N PRO A 61 -5.51 -17.69 11.54
CA PRO A 61 -4.48 -18.70 11.47
C PRO A 61 -3.08 -18.08 11.56
N ARG A 62 -2.22 -18.62 12.42
CA ARG A 62 -0.83 -18.18 12.51
C ARG A 62 0.00 -18.89 11.46
N TYR A 63 0.31 -18.19 10.40
CA TYR A 63 1.22 -18.63 9.37
C TYR A 63 2.34 -17.64 9.17
N SER A 64 3.37 -18.05 8.43
CA SER A 64 4.36 -17.06 8.02
C SER A 64 3.69 -15.99 7.14
N PRO A 65 4.06 -14.72 7.27
CA PRO A 65 3.48 -13.63 6.48
C PRO A 65 3.43 -13.93 4.97
N ARG A 66 4.42 -14.64 4.46
CA ARG A 66 4.54 -15.03 3.05
C ARG A 66 3.38 -15.91 2.55
N LYS A 67 2.72 -16.67 3.42
CA LYS A 67 1.60 -17.55 3.06
C LYS A 67 0.23 -16.89 3.14
N THR A 68 0.14 -15.68 3.67
CA THR A 68 -1.15 -15.03 3.95
C THR A 68 -2.00 -14.86 2.69
N VAL A 69 -1.44 -14.42 1.58
CA VAL A 69 -2.15 -14.26 0.32
C VAL A 69 -2.75 -15.59 -0.15
N ASP A 70 -1.95 -16.66 -0.17
CA ASP A 70 -2.43 -17.99 -0.60
C ASP A 70 -3.51 -18.54 0.34
N MET A 71 -3.48 -18.19 1.61
CA MET A 71 -4.50 -18.57 2.57
C MET A 71 -5.82 -17.83 2.38
N ILE A 72 -5.77 -16.58 1.97
CA ILE A 72 -6.95 -15.81 1.60
C ILE A 72 -7.54 -16.40 0.32
N LEU A 73 -6.72 -16.64 -0.70
CA LEU A 73 -7.17 -17.18 -1.98
C LEU A 73 -7.68 -18.64 -1.90
N SER A 74 -7.36 -19.36 -0.83
CA SER A 74 -7.85 -20.71 -0.54
C SER A 74 -8.94 -20.77 0.53
N ASP A 75 -9.58 -19.64 0.85
CA ASP A 75 -10.65 -19.50 1.83
C ASP A 75 -10.31 -19.94 3.27
N LYS A 76 -9.03 -20.01 3.62
CA LYS A 76 -8.58 -20.29 4.99
C LYS A 76 -8.61 -19.04 5.87
N ILE A 77 -8.44 -17.88 5.27
CA ILE A 77 -8.70 -16.57 5.87
C ILE A 77 -9.81 -15.92 5.05
N THR A 78 -10.99 -15.71 5.64
CA THR A 78 -12.16 -15.22 4.94
C THR A 78 -12.46 -13.76 5.29
N TYR A 79 -13.09 -13.05 4.35
CA TYR A 79 -13.54 -11.69 4.57
C TYR A 79 -14.54 -11.59 5.72
N ASP A 80 -15.46 -12.54 5.83
CA ASP A 80 -16.45 -12.61 6.92
C ASP A 80 -15.78 -12.67 8.30
N LYS A 81 -14.64 -13.28 8.41
CA LYS A 81 -13.87 -13.34 9.65
C LYS A 81 -13.12 -12.02 9.91
N VAL A 82 -12.43 -11.49 8.90
CA VAL A 82 -11.64 -10.27 9.01
C VAL A 82 -12.49 -9.06 9.36
N LYS A 83 -13.69 -8.92 8.76
CA LYS A 83 -14.58 -7.79 9.01
C LYS A 83 -15.19 -7.75 10.42
N LYS A 84 -15.07 -8.83 11.21
CA LYS A 84 -15.51 -8.89 12.62
C LYS A 84 -14.54 -8.21 13.58
N GLY A 85 -13.31 -7.90 13.17
CA GLY A 85 -12.35 -7.19 14.00
C GLY A 85 -12.86 -5.81 14.39
N THR A 86 -12.72 -5.44 15.66
CA THR A 86 -13.19 -4.14 16.20
C THR A 86 -12.59 -2.95 15.44
N LEU A 87 -11.33 -3.07 15.04
CA LEU A 87 -10.60 -2.01 14.32
C LEU A 87 -10.66 -2.14 12.79
N TYR A 88 -11.51 -3.04 12.28
CA TYR A 88 -11.62 -3.29 10.86
C TYR A 88 -12.03 -2.03 10.06
N GLN A 89 -13.10 -1.36 10.49
CA GLN A 89 -13.64 -0.20 9.75
C GLN A 89 -12.65 0.96 9.68
N GLU A 90 -11.93 1.19 10.76
CA GLU A 90 -11.03 2.34 10.89
C GLU A 90 -9.67 2.10 10.24
N TYR A 91 -9.09 0.91 10.39
CA TYR A 91 -7.70 0.66 10.00
C TYR A 91 -7.50 -0.37 8.89
N VAL A 92 -8.39 -1.34 8.74
CA VAL A 92 -8.22 -2.43 7.76
C VAL A 92 -8.94 -2.12 6.45
N LYS A 93 -10.20 -1.72 6.53
CA LYS A 93 -11.01 -1.43 5.34
C LYS A 93 -10.39 -0.37 4.42
N PRO A 94 -9.91 0.79 4.90
CA PRO A 94 -9.28 1.79 4.01
C PRO A 94 -8.02 1.25 3.32
N ARG A 95 -7.30 0.34 3.98
CA ARG A 95 -6.12 -0.32 3.39
C ARG A 95 -6.50 -1.31 2.31
N LEU A 96 -7.47 -2.17 2.57
CA LEU A 96 -7.95 -3.13 1.56
C LEU A 96 -8.50 -2.43 0.32
N LEU A 97 -9.26 -1.35 0.50
CA LEU A 97 -9.78 -0.55 -0.62
C LEU A 97 -8.65 0.05 -1.48
N ALA A 98 -7.57 0.55 -0.85
CA ALA A 98 -6.41 1.04 -1.58
C ALA A 98 -5.67 -0.11 -2.29
N LEU A 99 -5.49 -1.26 -1.64
CA LEU A 99 -4.80 -2.41 -2.22
C LEU A 99 -5.53 -3.00 -3.42
N VAL A 100 -6.87 -3.06 -3.38
CA VAL A 100 -7.68 -3.48 -4.55
C VAL A 100 -7.40 -2.64 -5.78
N ARG A 101 -7.10 -1.36 -5.59
CA ARG A 101 -6.85 -0.38 -6.66
C ARG A 101 -5.37 -0.12 -6.94
N LEU A 102 -4.47 -0.76 -6.20
CA LEU A 102 -3.06 -0.39 -6.21
C LEU A 102 -2.44 -0.51 -7.61
N LYS A 103 -2.73 -1.57 -8.33
CA LYS A 103 -2.26 -1.74 -9.71
C LYS A 103 -2.75 -0.62 -10.62
N GLU A 104 -4.05 -0.32 -10.55
CA GLU A 104 -4.66 0.77 -11.31
C GLU A 104 -4.02 2.13 -10.99
N ILE A 105 -3.79 2.41 -9.70
CA ILE A 105 -3.13 3.65 -9.26
C ILE A 105 -1.73 3.77 -9.86
N LEU A 106 -0.95 2.69 -9.86
CA LEU A 106 0.43 2.69 -10.36
C LEU A 106 0.52 2.75 -11.89
N GLU A 107 -0.51 2.32 -12.60
CA GLU A 107 -0.57 2.30 -14.07
C GLU A 107 -1.29 3.51 -14.67
N GLN A 108 -1.90 4.35 -13.85
CA GLN A 108 -2.54 5.60 -14.27
C GLN A 108 -1.75 6.82 -13.82
N GLU A 109 -2.30 8.01 -14.05
CA GLU A 109 -1.69 9.25 -13.58
C GLU A 109 -1.82 9.38 -12.07
N PHE A 110 -0.72 9.65 -11.40
CA PHE A 110 -0.65 9.96 -9.98
C PHE A 110 0.32 11.11 -9.72
N ASP A 111 0.22 11.71 -8.54
CA ASP A 111 1.17 12.71 -8.07
C ASP A 111 2.23 12.04 -7.20
N LEU A 112 3.50 12.35 -7.45
CA LEU A 112 4.64 11.87 -6.68
C LEU A 112 5.21 13.00 -5.82
N PHE A 113 5.46 12.72 -4.55
CA PHE A 113 6.06 13.65 -3.60
C PHE A 113 7.26 13.00 -2.90
N SER A 114 8.27 13.82 -2.58
CA SER A 114 9.21 13.46 -1.52
C SER A 114 8.48 13.51 -0.19
N TYR A 115 8.57 12.44 0.59
CA TYR A 115 7.89 12.34 1.88
C TYR A 115 8.70 13.06 2.97
N MET A 116 8.09 14.09 3.56
CA MET A 116 8.72 14.99 4.53
C MET A 116 7.77 15.19 5.73
N PRO A 117 7.67 14.20 6.64
CA PRO A 117 6.67 14.20 7.71
C PRO A 117 6.81 15.35 8.71
N GLN A 118 8.00 15.96 8.80
CA GLN A 118 8.25 17.11 9.66
C GLN A 118 7.48 18.36 9.24
N PHE A 119 6.96 18.42 8.03
CA PHE A 119 6.19 19.58 7.53
C PHE A 119 4.66 19.39 7.62
N TYR A 120 4.19 18.25 8.13
CA TYR A 120 2.76 18.04 8.36
C TYR A 120 2.25 18.89 9.54
N PRO A 121 0.99 19.33 9.48
CA PRO A 121 0.30 19.95 10.63
C PRO A 121 -0.18 18.88 11.66
N PHE A 122 0.20 17.63 11.50
CA PHE A 122 -0.14 16.50 12.38
C PHE A 122 1.06 15.56 12.55
N VAL A 123 0.97 14.69 13.56
CA VAL A 123 2.00 13.67 13.81
C VAL A 123 1.63 12.37 13.10
N THR A 124 2.60 11.73 12.47
CA THR A 124 2.46 10.41 11.85
C THR A 124 3.61 9.50 12.24
N LYS A 125 3.33 8.20 12.32
CA LYS A 125 4.34 7.16 12.56
C LYS A 125 4.88 6.53 11.27
N ILE A 126 4.34 6.93 10.12
CA ILE A 126 4.76 6.40 8.83
C ILE A 126 6.20 6.85 8.55
N LYS A 127 7.05 5.89 8.18
CA LYS A 127 8.42 6.12 7.71
C LYS A 127 8.47 5.73 6.24
N ALA A 128 8.80 6.68 5.39
CA ALA A 128 8.85 6.50 3.93
C ALA A 128 9.82 7.51 3.30
N ASP A 129 10.18 7.28 2.05
CA ASP A 129 10.97 8.20 1.24
C ASP A 129 10.10 8.99 0.27
N TYR A 130 9.05 8.37 -0.26
CA TYR A 130 8.13 8.97 -1.22
C TYR A 130 6.68 8.68 -0.87
N LEU A 131 5.82 9.59 -1.34
CA LEU A 131 4.37 9.48 -1.28
C LEU A 131 3.80 9.55 -2.70
N ILE A 132 2.94 8.60 -3.02
CA ILE A 132 2.11 8.61 -4.22
C ILE A 132 0.69 8.97 -3.79
N SER A 133 0.09 9.93 -4.46
CA SER A 133 -1.34 10.28 -4.32
C SER A 133 -2.07 9.95 -5.60
N SER A 134 -3.11 9.12 -5.52
CA SER A 134 -3.92 8.81 -6.69
C SER A 134 -4.71 10.03 -7.14
N ARG A 135 -4.86 10.20 -8.47
CA ARG A 135 -5.76 11.20 -9.07
C ARG A 135 -7.16 10.68 -9.31
N ILE A 136 -7.40 9.40 -9.02
CA ILE A 136 -8.70 8.75 -9.16
C ILE A 136 -9.39 8.78 -7.80
N GLU A 137 -10.63 9.27 -7.77
CA GLU A 137 -11.43 9.28 -6.56
C GLU A 137 -12.03 7.89 -6.24
N PRO A 138 -12.13 7.51 -4.96
CA PRO A 138 -11.63 8.26 -3.79
C PRO A 138 -10.10 8.27 -3.73
N THR A 139 -9.52 9.38 -3.24
CA THR A 139 -8.06 9.53 -3.16
C THR A 139 -7.44 8.45 -2.27
N ALA A 140 -6.38 7.83 -2.76
CA ALA A 140 -5.58 6.88 -2.00
C ALA A 140 -4.13 7.36 -1.91
N PHE A 141 -3.52 7.14 -0.75
CA PHE A 141 -2.12 7.43 -0.50
C PHE A 141 -1.32 6.14 -0.45
N VAL A 142 -0.21 6.10 -1.16
CA VAL A 142 0.73 4.98 -1.18
C VAL A 142 2.11 5.49 -0.78
N PHE A 143 2.64 4.96 0.31
CA PHE A 143 3.96 5.31 0.83
C PHE A 143 4.96 4.24 0.43
N ILE A 144 6.10 4.69 -0.07
CA ILE A 144 7.19 3.81 -0.50
C ILE A 144 8.47 4.15 0.23
N ILE A 145 9.21 3.13 0.59
CA ILE A 145 10.46 3.23 1.34
C ILE A 145 11.57 2.47 0.61
N ARG A 146 12.77 3.01 0.67
CA ARG A 146 13.97 2.34 0.15
C ARG A 146 14.25 1.08 0.95
N GLU A 147 14.41 -0.03 0.28
CA GLU A 147 14.95 -1.24 0.88
C GLU A 147 16.43 -1.01 1.20
N SER A 148 16.85 -1.40 2.42
CA SER A 148 18.26 -1.30 2.80
C SER A 148 19.08 -2.22 1.91
N PRO A 149 20.06 -1.70 1.14
CA PRO A 149 20.82 -2.53 0.23
C PRO A 149 21.71 -3.50 1.00
N SER A 150 21.60 -4.77 0.68
CA SER A 150 22.64 -5.75 0.98
C SER A 150 23.65 -5.72 -0.18
N GLY A 151 24.71 -4.89 -0.07
CA GLY A 151 25.76 -4.79 -1.06
C GLY A 151 25.58 -3.66 -2.09
N ASN A 152 26.32 -3.72 -3.22
CA ASN A 152 26.39 -2.70 -4.28
C ASN A 152 25.21 -2.70 -5.26
N ALA A 153 24.03 -3.17 -4.85
CA ALA A 153 22.87 -3.28 -5.74
C ALA A 153 22.13 -1.94 -5.89
N VAL A 154 21.47 -1.76 -7.03
CA VAL A 154 20.47 -0.72 -7.26
C VAL A 154 19.43 -0.81 -6.13
N CYS A 155 19.17 0.32 -5.46
CA CYS A 155 18.21 0.34 -4.37
C CYS A 155 16.79 0.11 -4.89
N ASP A 156 16.19 -0.99 -4.48
CA ASP A 156 14.77 -1.25 -4.67
C ASP A 156 13.95 -0.50 -3.62
N PHE A 157 12.71 -0.16 -3.96
CA PHE A 157 11.73 0.44 -3.08
C PHE A 157 10.59 -0.53 -2.84
N LEU A 158 10.02 -0.47 -1.63
CA LEU A 158 8.88 -1.28 -1.21
C LEU A 158 7.70 -0.37 -0.85
N CYS A 159 6.49 -0.86 -1.07
CA CYS A 159 5.29 -0.25 -0.50
C CYS A 159 5.25 -0.55 1.00
N CYS A 160 5.26 0.49 1.83
CA CYS A 160 5.26 0.34 3.29
C CYS A 160 3.93 0.71 3.95
N SER A 161 3.07 1.47 3.26
CA SER A 161 1.71 1.78 3.70
C SER A 161 0.87 2.19 2.51
N ALA A 162 -0.41 1.80 2.51
CA ALA A 162 -1.38 2.23 1.51
C ALA A 162 -2.77 2.28 2.14
N PHE A 163 -3.50 3.38 1.94
CA PHE A 163 -4.87 3.53 2.43
C PHE A 163 -5.62 4.64 1.70
N GLU A 164 -6.95 4.54 1.67
CA GLU A 164 -7.78 5.64 1.18
C GLU A 164 -7.80 6.81 2.18
N GLU A 165 -7.96 8.02 1.65
CA GLU A 165 -8.03 9.24 2.45
C GLU A 165 -9.15 9.16 3.50
N SER A 166 -8.82 9.54 4.74
CA SER A 166 -9.74 9.58 5.87
C SER A 166 -9.48 10.81 6.75
N GLY A 167 -9.69 12.00 6.21
CA GLY A 167 -9.67 13.25 6.96
C GLY A 167 -8.31 13.92 7.17
N ARG A 168 -7.21 13.33 6.70
CA ARG A 168 -5.87 13.96 6.69
C ARG A 168 -5.36 14.09 5.28
N ASP A 169 -4.93 15.29 4.91
CA ASP A 169 -4.24 15.52 3.63
C ASP A 169 -2.75 15.24 3.77
N TYR A 170 -2.34 14.06 3.34
CA TYR A 170 -0.93 13.66 3.32
C TYR A 170 -0.10 14.33 2.22
N CYS A 171 -0.71 15.06 1.29
CA CYS A 171 0.01 15.89 0.32
C CYS A 171 0.37 17.27 0.86
N ALA A 172 -0.25 17.70 1.98
CA ALA A 172 -0.02 19.00 2.58
C ALA A 172 1.46 19.25 2.88
N ASN A 173 1.98 20.37 2.37
CA ASN A 173 3.38 20.81 2.57
C ASN A 173 4.45 19.81 2.08
N GLN A 174 4.08 18.85 1.23
CA GLN A 174 5.02 17.92 0.64
C GLN A 174 5.59 18.47 -0.67
N ARG A 175 6.79 18.05 -1.01
CA ARG A 175 7.48 18.50 -2.22
C ARG A 175 7.14 17.61 -3.41
N SER A 176 6.40 18.16 -4.35
CA SER A 176 6.06 17.50 -5.61
C SER A 176 7.31 17.15 -6.44
N ARG A 177 7.24 16.02 -7.15
CA ARG A 177 8.21 15.57 -8.14
C ARG A 177 7.53 15.41 -9.50
N THR A 178 8.17 15.89 -10.55
CA THR A 178 7.63 15.78 -11.90
C THR A 178 8.05 14.45 -12.51
N LEU A 179 7.08 13.58 -12.73
CA LEU A 179 7.28 12.32 -13.46
C LEU A 179 7.55 12.60 -14.96
N LEU A 180 8.40 11.78 -15.57
CA LEU A 180 8.80 11.87 -16.97
C LEU A 180 8.29 10.67 -17.76
#